data_33ad812536efb8509f33ee4d9b1af1ad
#
_entry.id   33ad812536efb8509f33ee4d9b1af1ad
#
_cell.length_a   1.000
_cell.length_b   1.000
_cell.length_c   1.000
_cell.angle_alpha   90.00
_cell.angle_beta   90.00
_cell.angle_gamma   90.00
#
_symmetry.space_group_name_H-M   'P 1'
#
loop_
_entity.id
_entity.type
_entity.pdbx_description
1 polymer ?
#
loop_
_entity_poly.entity_id
_entity_poly.type
_entity_poly.pdbx_seq_one_letter_code
_entity_poly.pdbx_strand_id
1 'polypeptide(L)'
;MLKNYQRDEDLYFISTDVYSYHIDRSPIETDTFLCTYFGPASDILPNDQVEQKIKIPAIREKLKELYHGPEDEFDMFLEDHFFDLHYQPKPDANPLNLGSGHLWRLAVDHPKQQVLPCVHRAPTERKNEYRLLLIC
;
A
#
# COMPACT_ATOMS: atom_id res chain seq x y z
N MET A 1 12.94 -17.28 -2.11
CA MET A 1 13.94 -16.30 -1.68
C MET A 1 13.24 -15.24 -0.84
N LEU A 2 13.47 -15.22 0.46
CA LEU A 2 12.94 -14.21 1.36
C LEU A 2 13.71 -12.89 1.08
N LYS A 3 13.10 -11.99 0.36
CA LYS A 3 13.66 -10.63 0.23
C LYS A 3 13.26 -9.86 1.47
N ASN A 4 14.22 -9.52 2.30
CA ASN A 4 14.05 -8.43 3.26
C ASN A 4 13.93 -7.16 2.42
N TYR A 5 12.71 -6.61 2.36
CA TYR A 5 12.52 -5.31 1.77
C TYR A 5 13.17 -4.27 2.69
N GLN A 6 14.10 -3.48 2.15
CA GLN A 6 14.64 -2.34 2.87
C GLN A 6 13.47 -1.43 3.25
N ARG A 7 13.33 -1.15 4.54
CA ARG A 7 12.45 -0.09 5.01
C ARG A 7 13.08 1.23 4.58
N ASP A 8 12.28 2.11 3.98
CA ASP A 8 12.66 3.50 3.80
C ASP A 8 12.73 4.18 5.17
N GLU A 9 13.87 4.03 5.84
CA GLU A 9 14.13 4.65 7.15
C GLU A 9 14.25 6.18 7.06
N ASP A 10 14.41 6.70 5.83
CA ASP A 10 14.69 8.12 5.62
C ASP A 10 13.48 9.04 5.78
N LEU A 11 12.25 8.50 5.74
CA LEU A 11 11.02 9.28 5.85
C LEU A 11 10.12 8.77 7.00
N TYR A 12 10.50 9.05 8.23
CA TYR A 12 9.80 8.57 9.43
C TYR A 12 8.31 8.98 9.54
N PHE A 13 7.86 9.97 8.78
CA PHE A 13 6.48 10.47 8.80
C PHE A 13 5.58 9.85 7.72
N ILE A 14 6.15 9.14 6.77
CA ILE A 14 5.40 8.39 5.74
C ILE A 14 6.17 7.11 5.37
N SER A 15 5.50 5.97 5.50
CA SER A 15 6.05 4.70 5.03
C SER A 15 5.51 4.39 3.63
N THR A 16 6.40 3.94 2.74
CA THR A 16 6.09 3.48 1.39
C THR A 16 6.41 1.99 1.20
N ASP A 17 6.59 1.25 2.28
CA ASP A 17 6.84 -0.18 2.26
C ASP A 17 5.53 -0.99 2.14
N VAL A 18 5.66 -2.31 1.94
CA VAL A 18 4.53 -3.24 1.80
C VAL A 18 3.72 -3.45 3.08
N TYR A 19 4.22 -3.01 4.23
CA TYR A 19 3.55 -3.10 5.53
C TYR A 19 2.63 -1.92 5.81
N SER A 20 2.79 -0.83 5.06
CA SER A 20 1.83 0.27 4.99
C SER A 20 0.65 -0.13 4.13
N TYR A 21 -0.57 0.26 4.49
CA TYR A 21 -1.71 0.08 3.62
C TYR A 21 -1.51 0.82 2.31
N HIS A 22 -1.64 0.14 1.19
CA HIS A 22 -1.38 0.67 -0.14
C HIS A 22 -2.28 0.02 -1.19
N ILE A 23 -2.32 0.64 -2.35
CA ILE A 23 -2.86 0.05 -3.58
C ILE A 23 -1.71 -0.30 -4.52
N ASP A 24 -1.93 -1.29 -5.37
CA ASP A 24 -1.04 -1.57 -6.49
C ASP A 24 -1.42 -0.72 -7.70
N ARG A 25 -0.43 -0.33 -8.50
CA ARG A 25 -0.61 0.39 -9.75
C ARG A 25 0.11 -0.31 -10.89
N SER A 26 -0.51 -0.29 -12.07
CA SER A 26 0.07 -0.82 -13.31
C SER A 26 -0.25 0.10 -14.48
N PRO A 27 0.67 0.26 -15.46
CA PRO A 27 0.38 0.98 -16.70
C PRO A 27 -0.52 0.21 -17.67
N ILE A 28 -0.71 -1.09 -17.42
CA ILE A 28 -1.53 -1.98 -18.25
C ILE A 28 -2.61 -2.66 -17.41
N GLU A 29 -3.64 -3.13 -18.08
CA GLU A 29 -4.73 -3.89 -17.44
C GLU A 29 -4.19 -5.17 -16.81
N THR A 30 -4.38 -5.30 -15.49
CA THR A 30 -3.96 -6.44 -14.69
C THR A 30 -4.67 -6.47 -13.35
N ASP A 31 -4.57 -7.59 -12.65
CA ASP A 31 -4.99 -7.75 -11.26
C ASP A 31 -3.84 -8.37 -10.46
N THR A 32 -3.85 -8.18 -9.15
CA THR A 32 -2.96 -8.89 -8.24
C THR A 32 -3.65 -10.14 -7.71
N PHE A 33 -3.02 -11.29 -7.86
CA PHE A 33 -3.48 -12.54 -7.26
C PHE A 33 -2.61 -12.88 -6.06
N LEU A 34 -3.23 -13.16 -4.93
CA LEU A 34 -2.56 -13.41 -3.66
C LEU A 34 -3.14 -14.64 -2.96
N CYS A 35 -2.28 -15.56 -2.57
CA CYS A 35 -2.64 -16.70 -1.74
C CYS A 35 -1.56 -16.92 -0.67
N THR A 36 -1.94 -16.93 0.59
CA THR A 36 -1.07 -17.32 1.69
C THR A 36 -1.27 -18.80 1.99
N TYR A 37 -0.24 -19.61 1.82
CA TYR A 37 -0.27 -21.04 2.09
C TYR A 37 0.08 -21.38 3.53
N PHE A 38 0.96 -20.59 4.11
CA PHE A 38 1.45 -20.80 5.48
C PHE A 38 1.86 -19.47 6.10
N GLY A 39 1.66 -19.34 7.42
CA GLY A 39 2.01 -18.14 8.19
C GLY A 39 0.95 -17.04 8.12
N PRO A 40 1.29 -15.83 8.61
CA PRO A 40 0.37 -14.71 8.62
C PRO A 40 -0.05 -14.30 7.22
N ALA A 41 -1.34 -13.96 7.05
CA ALA A 41 -1.90 -13.48 5.79
C ALA A 41 -2.01 -11.94 5.79
N SER A 42 -2.16 -11.40 4.58
CA SER A 42 -2.34 -9.96 4.37
C SER A 42 -3.69 -9.48 4.90
N ASP A 43 -3.75 -8.21 5.26
CA ASP A 43 -4.97 -7.50 5.63
C ASP A 43 -5.44 -6.60 4.49
N ILE A 44 -6.75 -6.45 4.37
CA ILE A 44 -7.39 -5.46 3.51
C ILE A 44 -8.26 -4.53 4.34
N LEU A 45 -8.47 -3.31 3.83
CA LEU A 45 -9.44 -2.37 4.37
C LEU A 45 -10.42 -1.92 3.28
N PRO A 46 -11.72 -1.80 3.60
CA PRO A 46 -12.66 -1.14 2.71
C PRO A 46 -12.21 0.28 2.37
N ASN A 47 -12.45 0.72 1.13
CA ASN A 47 -12.01 2.03 0.65
C ASN A 47 -12.60 3.21 1.43
N ASP A 48 -13.78 3.06 2.02
CA ASP A 48 -14.42 4.08 2.86
C ASP A 48 -13.82 4.18 4.28
N GLN A 49 -12.96 3.23 4.66
CA GLN A 49 -12.30 3.18 5.97
C GLN A 49 -10.85 3.69 5.94
N VAL A 50 -10.41 4.23 4.82
CA VAL A 50 -9.03 4.71 4.63
C VAL A 50 -9.01 6.11 4.05
N GLU A 51 -7.89 6.79 4.25
CA GLU A 51 -7.58 8.10 3.70
C GLU A 51 -6.19 8.08 3.07
N GLN A 52 -6.04 8.65 1.87
CA GLN A 52 -4.71 8.81 1.28
C GLN A 52 -3.82 9.65 2.18
N LYS A 53 -2.62 9.15 2.49
CA LYS A 53 -1.67 9.86 3.34
C LYS A 53 -1.30 11.24 2.82
N ILE A 54 -1.21 11.41 1.51
CA ILE A 54 -0.89 12.71 0.89
C ILE A 54 -2.00 13.75 1.04
N LYS A 55 -3.21 13.35 1.41
CA LYS A 55 -4.34 14.27 1.69
C LYS A 55 -4.39 14.72 3.15
N ILE A 56 -3.62 14.08 4.02
CA ILE A 56 -3.50 14.48 5.42
C ILE A 56 -2.61 15.72 5.49
N PRO A 57 -3.11 16.89 5.98
CA PRO A 57 -2.40 18.15 5.89
C PRO A 57 -0.98 18.12 6.48
N ALA A 58 -0.82 17.52 7.65
CA ALA A 58 0.49 17.43 8.32
C ALA A 58 1.52 16.61 7.51
N ILE A 59 1.09 15.55 6.83
CA ILE A 59 1.96 14.74 5.96
C ILE A 59 2.27 15.53 4.68
N ARG A 60 1.26 16.13 4.07
CA ARG A 60 1.41 16.90 2.84
C ARG A 60 2.38 18.09 3.02
N GLU A 61 2.30 18.81 4.12
CA GLU A 61 3.23 19.89 4.43
C GLU A 61 4.67 19.41 4.55
N LYS A 62 4.91 18.32 5.24
CA LYS A 62 6.26 17.73 5.35
C LYS A 62 6.80 17.24 4.01
N LEU A 63 5.96 16.66 3.16
CA LEU A 63 6.36 16.28 1.80
C LEU A 63 6.69 17.51 0.96
N LYS A 64 5.97 18.61 1.15
CA LYS A 64 6.23 19.87 0.47
C LYS A 64 7.58 20.50 0.86
N GLU A 65 8.03 20.30 2.09
CA GLU A 65 9.37 20.72 2.54
C GLU A 65 10.49 19.99 1.80
N LEU A 66 10.26 18.76 1.34
CA LEU A 66 11.21 17.97 0.57
C LEU A 66 11.21 18.33 -0.93
N TYR A 67 10.20 19.01 -1.40
CA TYR A 67 10.01 19.34 -2.80
C TYR A 67 10.59 20.71 -3.12
N HIS A 68 11.46 20.76 -4.14
CA HIS A 68 12.16 21.96 -4.58
C HIS A 68 11.85 22.31 -6.04
N GLY A 69 10.62 22.19 -6.46
CA GLY A 69 10.16 22.46 -7.81
C GLY A 69 8.99 23.45 -7.87
N PRO A 70 8.42 23.66 -9.08
CA PRO A 70 7.22 24.47 -9.27
C PRO A 70 6.01 23.92 -8.50
N GLU A 71 5.19 24.79 -7.96
CA GLU A 71 3.99 24.44 -7.16
C GLU A 71 3.00 23.57 -7.93
N ASP A 72 2.84 23.83 -9.23
CA ASP A 72 1.92 23.12 -10.13
C ASP A 72 2.41 21.71 -10.50
N GLU A 73 3.66 21.36 -10.21
CA GLU A 73 4.23 20.03 -10.44
C GLU A 73 4.33 19.19 -9.15
N PHE A 74 3.86 19.71 -8.02
CA PHE A 74 3.97 19.01 -6.73
C PHE A 74 3.19 17.70 -6.71
N ASP A 75 1.97 17.64 -7.26
CA ASP A 75 1.20 16.42 -7.31
C ASP A 75 1.87 15.35 -8.20
N MET A 76 2.52 15.76 -9.28
CA MET A 76 3.33 14.86 -10.12
C MET A 76 4.54 14.30 -9.34
N PHE A 77 5.19 15.14 -8.53
CA PHE A 77 6.26 14.69 -7.62
C PHE A 77 5.75 13.61 -6.65
N LEU A 78 4.57 13.77 -6.08
CA LEU A 78 3.98 12.79 -5.17
C LEU A 78 3.71 11.44 -5.88
N GLU A 79 3.21 11.48 -7.10
CA GLU A 79 2.97 10.29 -7.94
C GLU A 79 4.28 9.61 -8.36
N ASP A 80 5.27 10.36 -8.78
CA ASP A 80 6.58 9.84 -9.21
C ASP A 80 7.33 9.11 -8.09
N HIS A 81 7.06 9.46 -6.84
CA HIS A 81 7.63 8.83 -5.65
C HIS A 81 6.69 7.83 -4.97
N PHE A 82 5.55 7.51 -5.60
CA PHE A 82 4.56 6.54 -5.11
C PHE A 82 3.92 6.89 -3.77
N PHE A 83 4.01 8.12 -3.30
CA PHE A 83 3.39 8.55 -2.05
C PHE A 83 1.86 8.51 -2.12
N ASP A 84 1.29 8.73 -3.29
CA ASP A 84 -0.15 8.70 -3.53
C ASP A 84 -0.77 7.29 -3.44
N LEU A 85 0.05 6.24 -3.44
CA LEU A 85 -0.41 4.84 -3.32
C LEU A 85 -0.68 4.42 -1.88
N HIS A 86 -0.27 5.21 -0.88
CA HIS A 86 -0.33 4.84 0.53
C HIS A 86 -1.48 5.49 1.27
N TYR A 87 -2.09 4.71 2.17
CA TYR A 87 -3.31 5.05 2.88
C TYR A 87 -3.14 4.91 4.38
N GLN A 88 -3.87 5.69 5.12
CA GLN A 88 -3.97 5.60 6.58
C GLN A 88 -5.37 5.12 6.96
N PRO A 89 -5.48 4.13 7.88
CA PRO A 89 -6.77 3.74 8.43
C PRO A 89 -7.45 4.89 9.15
N LYS A 90 -8.75 5.05 8.96
CA LYS A 90 -9.59 5.92 9.80
C LYS A 90 -9.72 5.32 11.22
N PRO A 91 -10.10 6.13 12.24
CA PRO A 91 -10.16 5.65 13.63
C PRO A 91 -10.99 4.38 13.86
N ASP A 92 -12.08 4.21 13.13
CA ASP A 92 -12.99 3.07 13.27
C ASP A 92 -12.76 1.98 12.21
N ALA A 93 -11.60 1.99 11.55
CA ALA A 93 -11.28 1.01 10.52
C ALA A 93 -11.19 -0.40 11.09
N ASN A 94 -11.80 -1.34 10.40
CA ASN A 94 -11.82 -2.76 10.77
C ASN A 94 -11.24 -3.63 9.66
N PRO A 95 -9.96 -4.00 9.74
CA PRO A 95 -9.31 -4.82 8.73
C PRO A 95 -9.91 -6.21 8.61
N LEU A 96 -9.98 -6.70 7.36
CA LEU A 96 -10.25 -8.10 7.06
C LEU A 96 -8.94 -8.80 6.74
N ASN A 97 -8.61 -9.84 7.51
CA ASN A 97 -7.48 -10.71 7.20
C ASN A 97 -7.88 -11.72 6.12
N LEU A 98 -7.05 -11.88 5.10
CA LEU A 98 -7.35 -12.75 3.96
C LEU A 98 -7.28 -14.23 4.29
N GLY A 99 -6.63 -14.61 5.40
CA GLY A 99 -6.51 -16.00 5.83
C GLY A 99 -5.60 -16.84 4.93
N SER A 100 -5.45 -18.11 5.29
CA SER A 100 -4.61 -19.07 4.57
C SER A 100 -5.45 -19.97 3.66
N GLY A 101 -4.89 -20.38 2.51
CA GLY A 101 -5.49 -21.35 1.61
C GLY A 101 -6.56 -20.78 0.66
N HIS A 102 -6.74 -19.47 0.61
CA HIS A 102 -7.67 -18.79 -0.30
C HIS A 102 -6.91 -18.02 -1.36
N LEU A 103 -7.31 -18.17 -2.60
CA LEU A 103 -6.81 -17.33 -3.70
C LEU A 103 -7.68 -16.08 -3.79
N TRP A 104 -7.05 -14.93 -3.62
CA TRP A 104 -7.67 -13.62 -3.71
C TRP A 104 -7.27 -12.91 -4.99
N ARG A 105 -8.23 -12.23 -5.59
CA ARG A 105 -8.02 -11.31 -6.71
C ARG A 105 -8.20 -9.90 -6.20
N LEU A 106 -7.14 -9.11 -6.22
CA LEU A 106 -7.14 -7.73 -5.76
C LEU A 106 -7.17 -6.78 -6.95
N ALA A 107 -8.08 -5.83 -6.93
CA ALA A 107 -8.16 -4.79 -7.96
C ALA A 107 -6.92 -3.89 -7.90
N VAL A 108 -6.34 -3.63 -9.07
CA VAL A 108 -5.16 -2.78 -9.28
C VAL A 108 -5.58 -1.47 -9.94
N ASP A 109 -4.90 -0.38 -9.60
CA ASP A 109 -5.07 0.90 -10.30
C ASP A 109 -4.41 0.81 -11.68
N HIS A 110 -5.23 0.81 -12.73
CA HIS A 110 -4.80 0.79 -14.13
C HIS A 110 -5.78 1.57 -15.03
N PRO A 111 -5.40 1.96 -16.26
CA PRO A 111 -6.20 2.86 -17.08
C PRO A 111 -7.62 2.39 -17.41
N LYS A 112 -7.87 1.08 -17.35
CA LYS A 112 -9.21 0.50 -17.64
C LYS A 112 -9.95 0.04 -16.39
N GLN A 113 -9.44 0.34 -15.18
CA GLN A 113 -10.07 -0.09 -13.94
C GLN A 113 -11.42 0.60 -13.75
N GLN A 114 -12.45 -0.18 -13.42
CA GLN A 114 -13.82 0.28 -13.23
C GLN A 114 -14.27 0.25 -11.75
N VAL A 115 -13.43 -0.27 -10.88
CA VAL A 115 -13.68 -0.32 -9.42
C VAL A 115 -12.51 0.33 -8.67
N LEU A 116 -12.75 0.72 -7.42
CA LEU A 116 -11.67 1.26 -6.60
C LEU A 116 -10.61 0.18 -6.34
N PRO A 117 -9.32 0.52 -6.45
CA PRO A 117 -8.24 -0.40 -6.15
C PRO A 117 -8.30 -0.91 -4.71
N CYS A 118 -7.90 -2.17 -4.51
CA CYS A 118 -7.91 -2.80 -3.20
C CYS A 118 -6.80 -2.25 -2.30
N VAL A 119 -7.17 -1.70 -1.16
CA VAL A 119 -6.22 -1.24 -0.13
C VAL A 119 -5.84 -2.42 0.75
N HIS A 120 -4.57 -2.77 0.75
CA HIS A 120 -4.05 -3.95 1.45
C HIS A 120 -2.65 -3.69 2.01
N ARG A 121 -2.22 -4.58 2.91
CA ARG A 121 -0.85 -4.60 3.44
C ARG A 121 -0.37 -6.02 3.72
N ALA A 122 0.93 -6.22 3.66
CA ALA A 122 1.57 -7.42 4.19
C ALA A 122 1.51 -7.42 5.73
N PRO A 123 1.45 -8.61 6.37
CA PRO A 123 1.56 -8.69 7.83
C PRO A 123 2.97 -8.29 8.27
N THR A 124 3.07 -7.64 9.44
CA THR A 124 4.37 -7.27 10.02
C THR A 124 5.21 -8.51 10.27
N GLU A 125 6.46 -8.48 9.81
CA GLU A 125 7.42 -9.57 10.07
C GLU A 125 7.76 -9.64 11.56
N ARG A 126 7.74 -10.85 12.10
CA ARG A 126 8.21 -11.16 13.46
C ARG A 126 9.42 -12.07 13.38
N LYS A 127 10.32 -11.93 14.34
CA LYS A 127 11.50 -12.79 14.44
C LYS A 127 11.07 -14.26 14.54
N ASN A 128 11.69 -15.13 13.72
CA ASN A 128 11.40 -16.57 13.65
C ASN A 128 9.98 -16.94 13.13
N GLU A 129 9.26 -16.00 12.54
CA GLU A 129 7.99 -16.25 11.88
C GLU A 129 8.21 -16.31 10.36
N TYR A 130 7.72 -17.38 9.73
CA TYR A 130 7.86 -17.60 8.30
C TYR A 130 6.50 -17.57 7.64
N ARG A 131 6.48 -17.14 6.39
CA ARG A 131 5.28 -17.23 5.56
C ARG A 131 5.61 -17.74 4.17
N LEU A 132 4.70 -18.51 3.60
CA LEU A 132 4.76 -18.96 2.22
C LEU A 132 3.56 -18.38 1.48
N LEU A 133 3.82 -17.56 0.47
CA LEU A 133 2.76 -16.95 -0.32
C LEU A 133 3.06 -17.01 -1.81
N LEU A 134 1.98 -17.08 -2.58
CA LEU A 134 1.98 -16.79 -4.01
C LEU A 134 1.51 -15.35 -4.18
N ILE A 135 2.21 -14.60 -5.00
CA ILE A 135 1.80 -13.29 -5.49
C ILE A 135 2.16 -13.16 -6.97
N CYS A 136 1.22 -12.77 -7.78
CA CYS A 136 1.42 -12.54 -9.21
C CYS A 136 0.43 -11.53 -9.77
#